data_68b0544581fa6cfde04ad4c2f98d0c79
#
_entry.id   68b0544581fa6cfde04ad4c2f98d0c79
#
_cell.length_a   1.000
_cell.length_b   1.000
_cell.length_c   1.000
_cell.angle_alpha   90.00
_cell.angle_beta   90.00
_cell.angle_gamma   90.00
#
_symmetry.space_group_name_H-M   'P 1'
#
loop_
_entity.id
_entity.type
_entity.pdbx_description
1 polymer ?
#
loop_
_entity_poly.entity_id
_entity_poly.type
_entity_poly.pdbx_seq_one_letter_code
_entity_poly.pdbx_strand_id
1 'polypeptide(L)'
;MNAHRDKLPGQNAPIFQCDTEIRVCYGDTDAMGVVYYGTYPRFYEISRTEMLRYYGIIYKEVEEKGMILPVRSIQINYLKPAYYDELLRVRSFMEEIPAVRFIIKTEIYNSQNELINHGEVVLISTNQQTGRAMRSPAWLLEKLQSVSTAS
;
A
#
# COMPACT_ATOMS: atom_id res chain seq x y z
N MET A 1 -20.50 10.61 10.56
CA MET A 1 -19.41 11.31 11.28
C MET A 1 -18.28 11.55 10.29
N ASN A 2 -18.11 12.81 9.89
CA ASN A 2 -16.97 13.20 9.07
C ASN A 2 -15.74 13.27 9.99
N ALA A 3 -14.93 12.20 9.95
CA ALA A 3 -13.59 12.30 10.48
C ALA A 3 -12.83 13.28 9.57
N HIS A 4 -12.62 14.49 10.04
CA HIS A 4 -11.66 15.40 9.43
C HIS A 4 -10.33 14.65 9.40
N ARG A 5 -9.91 14.24 8.20
CA ARG A 5 -8.57 13.76 8.00
C ARG A 5 -7.63 14.93 8.24
N ASP A 6 -6.80 14.81 9.24
CA ASP A 6 -5.59 15.60 9.30
C ASP A 6 -4.70 15.14 8.14
N LYS A 7 -4.84 15.83 7.01
CA LYS A 7 -3.99 15.56 5.84
C LYS A 7 -2.57 15.98 6.18
N LEU A 8 -1.64 15.05 5.98
CA LEU A 8 -0.24 15.41 6.00
C LEU A 8 0.02 16.46 4.91
N PRO A 9 0.87 17.46 5.15
CA PRO A 9 1.13 18.52 4.18
C PRO A 9 1.61 17.95 2.83
N GLY A 10 1.02 18.41 1.73
CA GLY A 10 1.41 18.02 0.39
C GLY A 10 0.70 16.80 -0.20
N GLN A 11 -0.37 16.30 0.46
CA GLN A 11 -1.16 15.19 -0.07
C GLN A 11 -2.34 15.68 -0.94
N ASN A 12 -2.44 15.12 -2.14
CA ASN A 12 -3.64 15.22 -2.95
C ASN A 12 -4.74 14.30 -2.40
N ALA A 13 -5.99 14.50 -2.82
CA ALA A 13 -7.06 13.57 -2.48
C ALA A 13 -6.77 12.21 -3.11
N PRO A 14 -6.90 11.08 -2.36
CA PRO A 14 -6.68 9.76 -2.92
C PRO A 14 -7.73 9.42 -3.97
N ILE A 15 -7.29 8.82 -5.08
CA ILE A 15 -8.14 8.28 -6.13
C ILE A 15 -8.52 6.83 -5.79
N PHE A 16 -7.55 6.06 -5.29
CA PHE A 16 -7.72 4.68 -4.85
C PHE A 16 -7.33 4.58 -3.39
N GLN A 17 -8.11 3.82 -2.62
CA GLN A 17 -7.86 3.67 -1.19
C GLN A 17 -8.52 2.41 -0.66
N CYS A 18 -7.82 1.71 0.22
CA CYS A 18 -8.36 0.55 0.93
C CYS A 18 -7.73 0.45 2.32
N ASP A 19 -8.55 0.10 3.30
CA ASP A 19 -8.10 -0.22 4.65
C ASP A 19 -8.05 -1.74 4.82
N THR A 20 -6.97 -2.24 5.39
CA THR A 20 -6.77 -3.66 5.71
C THR A 20 -6.43 -3.78 7.19
N GLU A 21 -7.04 -4.73 7.87
CA GLU A 21 -6.71 -5.02 9.26
C GLU A 21 -5.58 -6.05 9.35
N ILE A 22 -4.59 -5.78 10.18
CA ILE A 22 -3.46 -6.69 10.43
C ILE A 22 -3.31 -6.86 11.94
N ARG A 23 -3.41 -8.12 12.41
CA ARG A 23 -3.08 -8.47 13.79
C ARG A 23 -1.58 -8.68 13.92
N VAL A 24 -0.95 -7.97 14.84
CA VAL A 24 0.46 -8.17 15.14
C VAL A 24 0.69 -9.56 15.73
N CYS A 25 1.48 -10.37 15.05
CA CYS A 25 1.85 -11.71 15.48
C CYS A 25 3.09 -11.68 16.36
N TYR A 26 3.30 -12.74 17.11
CA TYR A 26 4.49 -12.86 17.97
C TYR A 26 5.80 -12.72 17.15
N GLY A 27 5.84 -13.34 15.97
CA GLY A 27 6.98 -13.26 15.06
C GLY A 27 7.24 -11.90 14.42
N ASP A 28 6.31 -10.95 14.57
CA ASP A 28 6.49 -9.58 14.09
C ASP A 28 7.27 -8.71 15.10
N THR A 29 7.43 -9.18 16.34
CA THR A 29 8.04 -8.42 17.43
C THR A 29 9.52 -8.77 17.62
N ASP A 30 10.24 -7.85 18.23
CA ASP A 30 11.66 -8.01 18.59
C ASP A 30 11.85 -8.14 20.11
N ALA A 31 13.11 -8.22 20.54
CA ALA A 31 13.47 -8.34 21.95
C ALA A 31 13.03 -7.14 22.80
N MET A 32 12.73 -5.99 22.18
CA MET A 32 12.22 -4.80 22.86
C MET A 32 10.72 -4.88 23.13
N GLY A 33 10.03 -5.92 22.63
CA GLY A 33 8.59 -6.11 22.81
C GLY A 33 7.72 -5.29 21.85
N VAL A 34 8.30 -4.70 20.83
CA VAL A 34 7.59 -3.92 19.81
C VAL A 34 7.75 -4.56 18.44
N VAL A 35 6.90 -4.18 17.50
CA VAL A 35 7.06 -4.62 16.11
C VAL A 35 8.44 -4.19 15.61
N TYR A 36 9.19 -5.18 15.11
CA TYR A 36 10.51 -4.95 14.54
C TYR A 36 10.41 -3.97 13.37
N TYR A 37 11.30 -2.98 13.33
CA TYR A 37 11.22 -1.95 12.29
C TYR A 37 11.27 -2.51 10.86
N GLY A 38 11.95 -3.63 10.67
CA GLY A 38 12.04 -4.32 9.37
C GLY A 38 10.80 -5.11 8.98
N THR A 39 9.79 -5.23 9.84
CA THR A 39 8.52 -5.91 9.55
C THR A 39 7.55 -5.03 8.77
N TYR A 40 7.65 -3.72 8.88
CA TYR A 40 6.70 -2.78 8.26
C TYR A 40 6.61 -2.87 6.74
N PRO A 41 7.69 -3.14 6.00
CA PRO A 41 7.58 -3.39 4.56
C PRO A 41 6.61 -4.50 4.20
N ARG A 42 6.52 -5.55 5.02
CA ARG A 42 5.57 -6.64 4.85
C ARG A 42 4.13 -6.18 5.10
N PHE A 43 3.89 -5.35 6.10
CA PHE A 43 2.57 -4.75 6.35
C PHE A 43 2.13 -3.88 5.17
N TYR A 44 3.04 -3.10 4.62
CA TYR A 44 2.81 -2.29 3.43
C TYR A 44 2.45 -3.17 2.22
N GLU A 45 3.15 -4.27 2.03
CA GLU A 45 2.87 -5.22 0.94
C GLU A 45 1.49 -5.84 1.06
N ILE A 46 1.12 -6.33 2.24
CA ILE A 46 -0.20 -6.90 2.49
C ILE A 46 -1.29 -5.89 2.15
N SER A 47 -1.16 -4.67 2.64
CA SER A 47 -2.15 -3.63 2.44
C SER A 47 -2.30 -3.22 0.97
N ARG A 48 -1.18 -3.00 0.26
CA ARG A 48 -1.26 -2.63 -1.16
C ARG A 48 -1.80 -3.76 -2.03
N THR A 49 -1.49 -5.00 -1.70
CA THR A 49 -2.01 -6.16 -2.42
C THR A 49 -3.52 -6.26 -2.25
N GLU A 50 -4.03 -6.08 -1.05
CA GLU A 50 -5.46 -6.05 -0.78
C GLU A 50 -6.14 -4.84 -1.43
N MET A 51 -5.50 -3.68 -1.45
CA MET A 51 -6.01 -2.51 -2.16
C MET A 51 -6.19 -2.81 -3.66
N LEU A 52 -5.17 -3.35 -4.30
CA LEU A 52 -5.25 -3.70 -5.73
C LEU A 52 -6.33 -4.75 -5.97
N ARG A 53 -6.44 -5.74 -5.11
CA ARG A 53 -7.49 -6.78 -5.18
C ARG A 53 -8.89 -6.17 -5.06
N TYR A 54 -9.07 -5.22 -4.16
CA TYR A 54 -10.35 -4.51 -3.99
C TYR A 54 -10.80 -3.83 -5.29
N TYR A 55 -9.85 -3.33 -6.09
CA TYR A 55 -10.12 -2.73 -7.40
C TYR A 55 -10.08 -3.75 -8.55
N GLY A 56 -10.10 -5.04 -8.26
CA GLY A 56 -10.16 -6.10 -9.26
C GLY A 56 -8.81 -6.46 -9.88
N ILE A 57 -7.72 -6.00 -9.30
CA ILE A 57 -6.37 -6.27 -9.77
C ILE A 57 -5.72 -7.31 -8.86
N ILE A 58 -5.65 -8.56 -9.32
CA ILE A 58 -5.03 -9.65 -8.59
C ILE A 58 -3.60 -9.80 -9.10
N TYR A 59 -2.61 -9.63 -8.22
CA TYR A 59 -1.19 -9.60 -8.61
C TYR A 59 -0.75 -10.86 -9.35
N LYS A 60 -1.23 -12.02 -8.95
CA LYS A 60 -0.96 -13.29 -9.65
C LYS A 60 -1.38 -13.23 -11.12
N GLU A 61 -2.56 -12.67 -11.40
CA GLU A 61 -3.06 -12.50 -12.77
C GLU A 61 -2.24 -11.48 -13.56
N VAL A 62 -1.74 -10.44 -12.89
CA VAL A 62 -0.84 -9.45 -13.48
C VAL A 62 0.44 -10.13 -13.96
N GLU A 63 1.04 -10.99 -13.15
CA GLU A 63 2.23 -11.76 -13.52
C GLU A 63 1.95 -12.72 -14.68
N GLU A 64 0.81 -13.40 -14.67
CA GLU A 64 0.39 -14.30 -15.76
C GLU A 64 0.27 -13.57 -17.10
N LYS A 65 -0.03 -12.29 -17.08
CA LYS A 65 -0.09 -11.42 -18.26
C LYS A 65 1.25 -10.79 -18.64
N GLY A 66 2.33 -11.19 -17.99
CA GLY A 66 3.69 -10.82 -18.35
C GLY A 66 4.19 -9.50 -17.75
N MET A 67 3.49 -8.94 -16.77
CA MET A 67 3.90 -7.74 -16.04
C MET A 67 4.27 -8.07 -14.60
N ILE A 68 5.33 -7.45 -14.10
CA ILE A 68 5.70 -7.50 -12.69
C ILE A 68 5.84 -6.09 -12.15
N LEU A 69 5.76 -5.96 -10.83
CA LEU A 69 5.88 -4.68 -10.11
C LEU A 69 6.99 -4.75 -9.06
N PRO A 70 8.26 -4.76 -9.48
CA PRO A 70 9.37 -4.72 -8.53
C PRO A 70 9.37 -3.40 -7.73
N VAL A 71 9.76 -3.51 -6.48
CA VAL A 71 9.96 -2.33 -5.61
C VAL A 71 11.22 -1.60 -6.03
N ARG A 72 11.09 -0.32 -6.33
CA ARG A 72 12.22 0.56 -6.62
C ARG A 72 12.73 1.25 -5.37
N SER A 73 11.82 1.72 -4.53
CA SER A 73 12.18 2.40 -3.29
C SER A 73 11.06 2.27 -2.28
N ILE A 74 11.43 2.37 -1.01
CA ILE A 74 10.50 2.44 0.08
C ILE A 74 11.01 3.48 1.08
N GLN A 75 10.10 4.32 1.58
CA GLN A 75 10.36 5.25 2.65
C GLN A 75 9.35 5.02 3.76
N ILE A 76 9.82 4.87 4.98
CA ILE A 76 8.98 4.61 6.16
C ILE A 76 9.35 5.59 7.27
N ASN A 77 8.33 6.18 7.88
CA ASN A 77 8.45 7.06 9.04
C ASN A 77 7.80 6.38 10.25
N TYR A 78 8.55 6.26 11.32
CA TYR A 78 8.17 5.56 12.54
C TYR A 78 7.82 6.61 13.60
N LEU A 79 6.53 6.72 13.94
CA LEU A 79 6.05 7.74 14.88
C LEU A 79 5.85 7.17 16.28
N LYS A 80 5.21 6.00 16.38
CA LYS A 80 4.93 5.29 17.63
C LYS A 80 5.10 3.78 17.42
N PRO A 81 5.47 3.04 18.47
CA PRO A 81 5.58 1.59 18.37
C PRO A 81 4.19 0.90 18.29
N ALA A 82 4.18 -0.27 17.67
CA ALA A 82 3.08 -1.22 17.74
C ALA A 82 3.51 -2.43 18.58
N TYR A 83 2.55 -3.08 19.22
CA TYR A 83 2.80 -4.15 20.19
C TYR A 83 2.15 -5.45 19.75
N TYR A 84 2.64 -6.55 20.31
CA TYR A 84 2.05 -7.86 20.11
C TYR A 84 0.53 -7.85 20.36
N ASP A 85 -0.18 -8.55 19.50
CA ASP A 85 -1.64 -8.73 19.53
C ASP A 85 -2.48 -7.48 19.26
N GLU A 86 -1.86 -6.34 18.96
CA GLU A 86 -2.61 -5.18 18.48
C GLU A 86 -3.24 -5.44 17.11
N LEU A 87 -4.46 -4.95 16.92
CA LEU A 87 -5.09 -4.92 15.61
C LEU A 87 -4.80 -3.56 14.96
N LEU A 88 -3.98 -3.59 13.93
CA LEU A 88 -3.60 -2.40 13.18
C LEU A 88 -4.54 -2.20 11.99
N ARG A 89 -4.90 -0.95 11.72
CA ARG A 89 -5.60 -0.58 10.49
C ARG A 89 -4.56 0.03 9.55
N VAL A 90 -4.33 -0.65 8.44
CA VAL A 90 -3.32 -0.26 7.46
C VAL A 90 -4.04 0.25 6.22
N ARG A 91 -3.86 1.52 5.93
CA ARG A 91 -4.48 2.19 4.79
C ARG A 91 -3.46 2.34 3.68
N SER A 92 -3.73 1.75 2.53
CA SER A 92 -2.99 2.02 1.30
C SER A 92 -3.81 2.89 0.37
N PHE A 93 -3.16 3.83 -0.31
CA PHE A 93 -3.83 4.71 -1.24
C PHE A 93 -2.91 5.20 -2.35
N MET A 94 -3.51 5.60 -3.46
CA MET A 94 -2.83 6.23 -4.59
C MET A 94 -3.52 7.56 -4.92
N GLU A 95 -2.73 8.55 -5.26
CA GLU A 95 -3.21 9.90 -5.61
C GLU A 95 -3.26 10.13 -7.11
N GLU A 96 -2.63 9.26 -7.90
CA GLU A 96 -2.52 9.35 -9.34
C GLU A 96 -2.77 8.00 -10.01
N ILE A 97 -3.29 8.05 -11.23
CA ILE A 97 -3.38 6.85 -12.07
C ILE A 97 -1.97 6.52 -12.56
N PRO A 98 -1.47 5.30 -12.32
CA PRO A 98 -0.10 4.95 -12.65
C PRO A 98 0.11 4.82 -14.16
N ALA A 99 1.14 5.48 -14.70
CA ALA A 99 1.61 5.25 -16.07
C ALA A 99 2.69 4.16 -16.10
N VAL A 100 3.84 4.45 -15.51
CA VAL A 100 4.96 3.51 -15.35
C VAL A 100 5.23 3.25 -13.86
N ARG A 101 5.07 4.28 -13.04
CA ARG A 101 5.34 4.26 -11.62
C ARG A 101 4.05 4.11 -10.84
N PHE A 102 4.04 3.13 -9.94
CA PHE A 102 3.00 2.98 -8.93
C PHE A 102 3.52 3.59 -7.64
N ILE A 103 3.01 4.74 -7.27
CA ILE A 103 3.35 5.40 -6.01
C ILE A 103 2.24 5.10 -5.03
N ILE A 104 2.50 4.18 -4.11
CA ILE A 104 1.52 3.73 -3.13
C ILE A 104 1.94 4.24 -1.75
N LYS A 105 1.09 5.07 -1.18
CA LYS A 105 1.25 5.59 0.17
C LYS A 105 0.53 4.70 1.16
N THR A 106 1.09 4.60 2.36
CA THR A 106 0.54 3.77 3.42
C THR A 106 0.55 4.55 4.74
N GLU A 107 -0.54 4.43 5.46
CA GLU A 107 -0.69 4.94 6.83
C GLU A 107 -1.11 3.78 7.72
N ILE A 108 -0.49 3.66 8.89
CA ILE A 108 -0.84 2.64 9.88
C ILE A 108 -1.36 3.31 11.14
N TYR A 109 -2.52 2.85 11.57
CA TYR A 109 -3.20 3.31 12.77
C TYR A 109 -3.28 2.18 13.79
N ASN A 110 -3.04 2.50 15.06
CA ASN A 110 -3.16 1.52 16.15
C ASN A 110 -4.63 1.36 16.61
N SER A 111 -4.84 0.53 17.62
CA SER A 111 -6.18 0.26 18.16
C SER A 111 -6.85 1.47 18.82
N GLN A 112 -6.08 2.52 19.18
CA GLN A 112 -6.59 3.80 19.65
C GLN A 112 -6.81 4.82 18.52
N ASN A 113 -6.71 4.37 17.27
CA ASN A 113 -6.86 5.20 16.07
C ASN A 113 -5.80 6.32 15.97
N GLU A 114 -4.64 6.10 16.54
CA GLU A 114 -3.50 7.00 16.41
C GLU A 114 -2.66 6.61 15.19
N LEU A 115 -2.21 7.61 14.41
CA LEU A 115 -1.26 7.38 13.33
C LEU A 115 0.12 7.03 13.93
N ILE A 116 0.59 5.81 13.70
CA ILE A 116 1.84 5.31 14.28
C ILE A 116 2.97 5.16 13.27
N ASN A 117 2.63 5.10 11.99
CA ASN A 117 3.60 4.86 10.93
C ASN A 117 3.01 5.35 9.61
N HIS A 118 3.82 5.92 8.75
CA HIS A 118 3.42 6.25 7.39
C HIS A 118 4.61 6.21 6.45
N GLY A 119 4.33 5.95 5.19
CA GLY A 119 5.40 5.89 4.20
C GLY A 119 4.89 5.77 2.79
N GLU A 120 5.83 5.48 1.91
CA GLU A 120 5.59 5.42 0.47
C GLU A 120 6.45 4.31 -0.13
N VAL A 121 5.85 3.56 -1.03
CA VAL A 121 6.55 2.58 -1.87
C VAL A 121 6.41 3.00 -3.32
N VAL A 122 7.50 2.90 -4.07
CA VAL A 122 7.50 3.10 -5.53
C VAL A 122 7.76 1.76 -6.19
N LEU A 123 6.79 1.32 -6.99
CA LEU A 123 6.89 0.12 -7.82
C LEU A 123 6.98 0.54 -9.28
N ILE A 124 7.69 -0.22 -10.08
CA ILE A 124 7.85 0.07 -11.51
C ILE A 124 7.18 -1.00 -12.34
N SER A 125 6.22 -0.60 -13.17
CA SER A 125 5.62 -1.49 -14.15
C SER A 125 6.70 -2.01 -15.10
N THR A 126 6.93 -3.32 -15.09
CA THR A 126 8.08 -3.95 -15.74
C THR A 126 7.62 -5.14 -16.56
N ASN A 127 8.13 -5.24 -17.79
CA ASN A 127 7.94 -6.40 -18.62
C ASN A 127 8.76 -7.57 -18.06
N GLN A 128 8.09 -8.66 -17.74
CA GLN A 128 8.72 -9.82 -17.10
C GLN A 128 9.79 -10.48 -17.97
N GLN A 129 9.60 -10.49 -19.29
CA GLN A 129 10.53 -11.14 -20.22
C GLN A 129 11.77 -10.30 -20.47
N THR A 130 11.61 -8.98 -20.65
CA THR A 130 12.73 -8.09 -21.00
C THR A 130 13.39 -7.44 -19.80
N GLY A 131 12.71 -7.42 -18.66
CA GLY A 131 13.18 -6.69 -17.47
C GLY A 131 13.13 -5.17 -17.61
N ARG A 132 12.51 -4.65 -18.65
CA ARG A 132 12.43 -3.21 -18.91
C ARG A 132 11.13 -2.61 -18.39
N ALA A 133 11.21 -1.36 -17.97
CA ALA A 133 10.04 -0.59 -17.60
C ALA A 133 9.06 -0.51 -18.79
N MET A 134 7.76 -0.59 -18.50
CA MET A 134 6.70 -0.51 -19.48
C MET A 134 5.56 0.36 -18.96
N ARG A 135 4.79 0.93 -19.87
CA ARG A 135 3.57 1.62 -19.48
C ARG A 135 2.54 0.62 -18.95
N SER A 136 1.75 1.05 -17.99
CA SER A 136 0.62 0.27 -17.50
C SER A 136 -0.26 -0.13 -18.69
N PRO A 137 -0.55 -1.43 -18.87
CA PRO A 137 -1.33 -1.89 -20.00
C PRO A 137 -2.78 -1.42 -19.93
N ALA A 138 -3.45 -1.34 -21.08
CA ALA A 138 -4.81 -0.83 -21.19
C ALA A 138 -5.80 -1.55 -20.27
N TRP A 139 -5.69 -2.88 -20.15
CA TRP A 139 -6.60 -3.67 -19.29
C TRP A 139 -6.49 -3.29 -17.82
N LEU A 140 -5.29 -2.90 -17.36
CA LEU A 140 -5.05 -2.44 -15.99
C LEU A 140 -5.64 -1.05 -15.77
N LEU A 141 -5.38 -0.14 -16.70
CA LEU A 141 -5.90 1.22 -16.66
C LEU A 141 -7.43 1.25 -16.70
N GLU A 142 -8.04 0.40 -17.51
CA GLU A 142 -9.50 0.26 -17.58
C GLU A 142 -10.09 -0.16 -16.24
N LYS A 143 -9.48 -1.13 -15.54
CA LYS A 143 -9.92 -1.54 -14.20
C LYS A 143 -9.82 -0.42 -13.19
N LEU A 144 -8.72 0.33 -13.19
CA LEU A 144 -8.54 1.46 -12.29
C LEU A 144 -9.51 2.60 -12.60
N GLN A 145 -9.71 2.91 -13.86
CA GLN A 145 -10.60 3.99 -14.30
C GLN A 145 -12.07 3.68 -14.03
N SER A 146 -12.50 2.42 -14.21
CA SER A 146 -13.89 2.02 -13.99
C SER A 146 -14.34 2.24 -12.55
N VAL A 147 -13.43 2.17 -11.59
CA VAL A 147 -13.73 2.38 -10.17
C VAL A 147 -13.66 3.84 -9.78
N SER A 148 -12.77 4.64 -10.38
CA SER A 148 -12.65 6.08 -10.11
C SER A 148 -13.87 6.87 -10.59
N THR A 149 -14.61 6.37 -11.57
CA THR A 149 -15.82 6.99 -12.11
C THR A 149 -17.10 6.53 -11.41
N ALA A 150 -17.05 5.50 -10.56
CA ALA A 150 -18.20 4.92 -9.87
C ALA A 150 -18.46 5.54 -8.48
N SER A 151 -17.72 6.57 -8.09
CA SER A 151 -17.91 7.29 -6.81
C SER A 151 -18.81 8.50 -6.93
#